data_b4b41f6fac00e8182cd8d174ebd6d3e8
#
_entry.id   b4b41f6fac00e8182cd8d174ebd6d3e8
#
_cell.length_a   1.000
_cell.length_b   1.000
_cell.length_c   1.000
_cell.angle_alpha   90.00
_cell.angle_beta   90.00
_cell.angle_gamma   90.00
#
_symmetry.space_group_name_H-M   'P 1'
#
loop_
_entity.id
_entity.type
_entity.pdbx_description
1 polymer ?
#
loop_
_entity_poly.entity_id
_entity_poly.type
_entity_poly.pdbx_seq_one_letter_code
_entity_poly.pdbx_strand_id
1 'polypeptide(L)'
;MELRIAGRRLRISRSSLIGLGLVAFGIAALFLAYHSQSSIDRIGATADPARQNEISTLEGQRDLYLVTAVGTVFLGLFAVAMLGEPSGPIVVSENQMIGAARITKEMLNGFSLSGNSSYMPAKHGLTKEKMFVTTASNAVIPPSALSDDLILSPGKDGSTPGILLEPSGFGLLSRVEKELDATLAGSGLETAEGTLQILKHGYGMMKDFHFKEREGKTVLRVEYAGLLGACREVRKELPDTCRQAQCIGCSCLLTAAARASGKMVSVEEVDNKTDTVVFTLNLRDW
;
A
#
# COMPACT_ATOMS: atom_id res chain seq x y z
N MET A 1 -1.68 18.52 -6.35
CA MET A 1 -2.17 19.89 -6.58
C MET A 1 -3.69 19.81 -6.66
N GLU A 2 -4.42 20.60 -5.88
CA GLU A 2 -5.88 20.60 -5.92
C GLU A 2 -6.36 21.76 -6.79
N LEU A 3 -7.04 21.44 -7.87
CA LEU A 3 -7.73 22.42 -8.72
C LEU A 3 -9.23 22.36 -8.45
N ARG A 4 -9.85 23.51 -8.20
CA ARG A 4 -11.31 23.62 -8.12
C ARG A 4 -11.86 24.07 -9.47
N ILE A 5 -12.53 23.17 -10.19
CA ILE A 5 -13.24 23.49 -11.43
C ILE A 5 -14.72 23.15 -11.20
N ALA A 6 -15.60 24.13 -11.41
CA ALA A 6 -17.06 23.98 -11.30
C ALA A 6 -17.54 23.31 -10.01
N GLY A 7 -16.95 23.67 -8.86
CA GLY A 7 -17.37 23.15 -7.54
C GLY A 7 -16.85 21.74 -7.20
N ARG A 8 -16.19 21.05 -8.10
CA ARG A 8 -15.54 19.73 -7.84
C ARG A 8 -14.06 19.89 -7.55
N ARG A 9 -13.57 19.26 -6.47
CA ARG A 9 -12.14 19.17 -6.16
C ARG A 9 -11.55 18.05 -7.01
N LEU A 10 -10.78 18.43 -8.04
CA LEU A 10 -9.99 17.48 -8.83
C LEU A 10 -8.58 17.39 -8.20
N ARG A 11 -8.24 16.24 -7.69
CA ARG A 11 -6.87 15.89 -7.30
C ARG A 11 -6.13 15.45 -8.56
N ILE A 12 -5.25 16.30 -9.07
CA ILE A 12 -4.41 15.96 -10.22
C ILE A 12 -3.13 15.32 -9.68
N SER A 13 -2.85 14.08 -10.10
CA SER A 13 -1.60 13.39 -9.76
C SER A 13 -0.40 14.06 -10.46
N ARG A 14 0.81 13.86 -9.92
CA ARG A 14 2.03 14.37 -10.57
C ARG A 14 2.23 13.75 -11.95
N SER A 15 1.88 12.48 -12.13
CA SER A 15 1.95 11.76 -13.40
C SER A 15 0.98 12.31 -14.44
N SER A 16 -0.26 12.65 -14.06
CA SER A 16 -1.23 13.30 -14.93
C SER A 16 -0.78 14.69 -15.39
N LEU A 17 -0.07 15.44 -14.53
CA LEU A 17 0.52 16.74 -14.91
C LEU A 17 1.62 16.57 -15.97
N ILE A 18 2.48 15.57 -15.83
CA ILE A 18 3.53 15.27 -16.82
C ILE A 18 2.89 14.88 -18.16
N GLY A 19 1.90 13.99 -18.14
CA GLY A 19 1.18 13.59 -19.34
C GLY A 19 0.50 14.75 -20.05
N LEU A 20 -0.20 15.63 -19.31
CA LEU A 20 -0.82 16.84 -19.85
C LEU A 20 0.22 17.82 -20.40
N GLY A 21 1.39 17.96 -19.76
CA GLY A 21 2.50 18.77 -20.24
C GLY A 21 3.03 18.27 -21.59
N LEU A 22 3.18 16.95 -21.75
CA LEU A 22 3.60 16.34 -23.03
C LEU A 22 2.57 16.57 -24.14
N VAL A 23 1.28 16.44 -23.84
CA VAL A 23 0.21 16.72 -24.82
C VAL A 23 0.23 18.20 -25.24
N ALA A 24 0.37 19.12 -24.28
CA ALA A 24 0.46 20.55 -24.59
C ALA A 24 1.69 20.89 -25.45
N PHE A 25 2.83 20.26 -25.17
CA PHE A 25 4.04 20.41 -25.98
C PHE A 25 3.83 19.85 -27.41
N GLY A 26 3.18 18.71 -27.54
CA GLY A 26 2.84 18.15 -28.86
C GLY A 26 1.92 19.06 -29.69
N ILE A 27 0.94 19.68 -29.03
CA ILE A 27 0.06 20.68 -29.70
C ILE A 27 0.86 21.91 -30.19
N ALA A 28 1.80 22.39 -29.36
CA ALA A 28 2.68 23.49 -29.76
C ALA A 28 3.56 23.11 -30.96
N ALA A 29 4.10 21.88 -31.00
CA ALA A 29 4.87 21.38 -32.15
C ALA A 29 4.02 21.24 -33.41
N LEU A 30 2.74 20.83 -33.30
CA LEU A 30 1.79 20.85 -34.46
C LEU A 30 1.57 22.26 -34.98
N PHE A 31 1.44 23.25 -34.12
CA PHE A 31 1.29 24.63 -34.51
C PHE A 31 2.53 25.15 -35.28
N LEU A 32 3.73 24.78 -34.82
CA LEU A 32 4.98 25.11 -35.51
C LEU A 32 5.07 24.43 -36.89
N ALA A 33 4.67 23.14 -36.98
CA ALA A 33 4.61 22.44 -38.27
C ALA A 33 3.65 23.11 -39.24
N TYR A 34 2.47 23.52 -38.80
CA TYR A 34 1.50 24.26 -39.59
C TYR A 34 2.06 25.61 -40.07
N HIS A 35 2.76 26.33 -39.19
CA HIS A 35 3.40 27.59 -39.54
C HIS A 35 4.50 27.41 -40.61
N SER A 36 5.32 26.36 -40.49
CA SER A 36 6.34 25.99 -41.48
C SER A 36 5.71 25.67 -42.83
N GLN A 37 4.59 24.90 -42.84
CA GLN A 37 3.84 24.61 -44.07
C GLN A 37 3.31 25.89 -44.74
N SER A 38 2.71 26.80 -43.99
CA SER A 38 2.22 28.08 -44.48
C SER A 38 3.35 28.95 -45.09
N SER A 39 4.57 28.84 -44.55
CA SER A 39 5.75 29.53 -45.09
C SER A 39 6.22 28.90 -46.38
N ILE A 40 6.24 27.59 -46.50
CA ILE A 40 6.55 26.83 -47.73
C ILE A 40 5.58 27.21 -48.84
N ASP A 41 4.27 27.25 -48.56
CA ASP A 41 3.25 27.58 -49.55
C ASP A 41 3.40 29.01 -50.09
N ARG A 42 3.81 29.96 -49.23
CA ARG A 42 4.07 31.36 -49.64
C ARG A 42 5.32 31.49 -50.50
N ILE A 43 6.39 30.77 -50.20
CA ILE A 43 7.64 30.80 -50.99
C ILE A 43 7.47 30.05 -52.31
N GLY A 44 6.76 28.91 -52.31
CA GLY A 44 6.49 28.09 -53.48
C GLY A 44 5.65 28.81 -54.54
N ALA A 45 4.81 29.76 -54.13
CA ALA A 45 4.02 30.58 -55.03
C ALA A 45 4.89 31.56 -55.86
N THR A 46 6.13 31.83 -55.46
CA THR A 46 7.10 32.64 -56.22
C THR A 46 8.15 31.72 -56.81
N ALA A 47 7.99 31.31 -58.07
CA ALA A 47 8.82 30.32 -58.76
C ALA A 47 10.29 30.77 -58.94
N ASP A 48 11.04 30.98 -57.90
CA ASP A 48 12.45 31.36 -57.92
C ASP A 48 13.35 30.16 -57.58
N PRO A 49 14.14 29.61 -58.51
CA PRO A 49 15.00 28.46 -58.30
C PRO A 49 16.08 28.69 -57.24
N ALA A 50 16.43 29.94 -56.92
CA ALA A 50 17.39 30.24 -55.87
C ALA A 50 16.89 29.91 -54.44
N ARG A 51 15.57 29.79 -54.27
CA ARG A 51 14.92 29.50 -52.96
C ARG A 51 14.66 28.03 -52.68
N GLN A 52 15.07 27.13 -53.56
CA GLN A 52 14.81 25.70 -53.46
C GLN A 52 15.48 25.09 -52.24
N ASN A 53 16.65 25.59 -51.82
CA ASN A 53 17.34 25.18 -50.60
C ASN A 53 16.62 25.64 -49.32
N GLU A 54 15.97 26.80 -49.37
CA GLU A 54 15.17 27.32 -48.25
C GLU A 54 13.91 26.47 -48.03
N ILE A 55 13.24 26.08 -49.13
CA ILE A 55 12.07 25.18 -49.10
C ILE A 55 12.46 23.82 -48.53
N SER A 56 13.55 23.19 -48.96
CA SER A 56 13.99 21.90 -48.46
C SER A 56 14.33 21.92 -46.93
N THR A 57 14.87 23.04 -46.44
CA THR A 57 15.15 23.23 -45.02
C THR A 57 13.85 23.34 -44.21
N LEU A 58 12.87 24.09 -44.70
CA LEU A 58 11.55 24.25 -44.07
C LEU A 58 10.75 22.94 -44.11
N GLU A 59 10.85 22.14 -45.14
CA GLU A 59 10.26 20.80 -45.23
C GLU A 59 10.86 19.87 -44.15
N GLY A 60 12.19 19.85 -44.00
CA GLY A 60 12.86 19.09 -42.97
C GLY A 60 12.44 19.52 -41.54
N GLN A 61 12.29 20.82 -41.30
CA GLN A 61 11.79 21.34 -40.01
C GLN A 61 10.33 20.95 -39.77
N ARG A 62 9.46 21.06 -40.77
CA ARG A 62 8.05 20.64 -40.67
C ARG A 62 7.95 19.16 -40.28
N ASP A 63 8.69 18.31 -40.99
CA ASP A 63 8.64 16.86 -40.75
C ASP A 63 9.16 16.51 -39.34
N LEU A 64 10.21 17.18 -38.88
CA LEU A 64 10.71 17.05 -37.52
C LEU A 64 9.64 17.45 -36.48
N TYR A 65 8.96 18.57 -36.70
CA TYR A 65 7.88 19.01 -35.81
C TYR A 65 6.69 18.06 -35.83
N LEU A 66 6.32 17.49 -36.98
CA LEU A 66 5.25 16.51 -37.07
C LEU A 66 5.58 15.22 -36.31
N VAL A 67 6.78 14.66 -36.51
CA VAL A 67 7.22 13.47 -35.79
C VAL A 67 7.27 13.73 -34.29
N THR A 68 7.82 14.87 -33.85
CA THR A 68 7.87 15.28 -32.46
C THR A 68 6.47 15.43 -31.87
N ALA A 69 5.55 16.05 -32.60
CA ALA A 69 4.17 16.25 -32.15
C ALA A 69 3.44 14.94 -31.95
N VAL A 70 3.48 14.03 -32.92
CA VAL A 70 2.84 12.72 -32.84
C VAL A 70 3.43 11.91 -31.69
N GLY A 71 4.76 11.88 -31.59
CA GLY A 71 5.46 11.13 -30.52
C GLY A 71 5.12 11.66 -29.11
N THR A 72 5.13 12.97 -28.92
CA THR A 72 4.85 13.57 -27.59
C THR A 72 3.38 13.50 -27.20
N VAL A 73 2.44 13.66 -28.16
CA VAL A 73 1.01 13.44 -27.90
C VAL A 73 0.75 11.98 -27.52
N PHE A 74 1.30 11.03 -28.27
CA PHE A 74 1.15 9.61 -27.96
C PHE A 74 1.71 9.26 -26.58
N LEU A 75 2.95 9.69 -26.27
CA LEU A 75 3.56 9.47 -24.96
C LEU A 75 2.78 10.15 -23.84
N GLY A 76 2.25 11.36 -24.09
CA GLY A 76 1.43 12.07 -23.11
C GLY A 76 0.12 11.36 -22.81
N LEU A 77 -0.60 10.89 -23.84
CA LEU A 77 -1.82 10.10 -23.67
C LEU A 77 -1.53 8.76 -22.99
N PHE A 78 -0.45 8.08 -23.38
CA PHE A 78 -0.01 6.85 -22.74
C PHE A 78 0.31 7.07 -21.26
N ALA A 79 1.04 8.15 -20.93
CA ALA A 79 1.34 8.49 -19.54
C ALA A 79 0.07 8.78 -18.72
N VAL A 80 -0.91 9.49 -19.27
CA VAL A 80 -2.20 9.72 -18.60
C VAL A 80 -2.97 8.41 -18.41
N ALA A 81 -2.99 7.54 -19.41
CA ALA A 81 -3.73 6.28 -19.37
C ALA A 81 -3.08 5.24 -18.43
N MET A 82 -1.74 5.12 -18.46
CA MET A 82 -1.03 4.08 -17.71
C MET A 82 -0.58 4.53 -16.32
N LEU A 83 -0.27 5.83 -16.15
CA LEU A 83 0.15 6.39 -14.86
C LEU A 83 -0.99 7.10 -14.15
N GLY A 84 -2.18 7.15 -14.74
CA GLY A 84 -3.41 7.58 -14.08
C GLY A 84 -3.67 6.71 -12.85
N GLU A 85 -3.95 7.33 -11.71
CA GLU A 85 -4.26 6.58 -10.49
C GLU A 85 -5.47 5.67 -10.76
N PRO A 86 -5.37 4.36 -10.51
CA PRO A 86 -6.52 3.46 -10.54
C PRO A 86 -7.44 3.77 -9.35
N SER A 87 -8.20 4.85 -9.46
CA SER A 87 -9.06 5.36 -8.37
C SER A 87 -10.14 4.36 -7.94
N GLY A 88 -10.67 3.59 -8.89
CA GLY A 88 -11.73 2.63 -8.61
C GLY A 88 -11.30 1.47 -7.71
N PRO A 89 -10.25 0.70 -8.02
CA PRO A 89 -9.77 -0.40 -7.18
C PRO A 89 -9.33 0.04 -5.79
N ILE A 90 -8.68 1.21 -5.67
CA ILE A 90 -8.24 1.73 -4.37
C ILE A 90 -9.43 2.09 -3.48
N VAL A 91 -10.42 2.80 -4.00
CA VAL A 91 -11.64 3.16 -3.24
C VAL A 91 -12.38 1.90 -2.77
N VAL A 92 -12.49 0.86 -3.61
CA VAL A 92 -13.10 -0.41 -3.21
C VAL A 92 -12.29 -1.07 -2.09
N SER A 93 -10.97 -1.15 -2.22
CA SER A 93 -10.09 -1.75 -1.20
C SER A 93 -10.12 -0.98 0.12
N GLU A 94 -10.16 0.35 0.08
CA GLU A 94 -10.29 1.20 1.27
C GLU A 94 -11.63 0.94 1.98
N ASN A 95 -12.75 0.92 1.25
CA ASN A 95 -14.06 0.64 1.84
C ASN A 95 -14.17 -0.78 2.39
N GLN A 96 -13.58 -1.78 1.73
CA GLN A 96 -13.51 -3.14 2.26
C GLN A 96 -12.71 -3.19 3.56
N MET A 97 -11.58 -2.50 3.65
CA MET A 97 -10.77 -2.43 4.87
C MET A 97 -11.54 -1.77 6.02
N ILE A 98 -12.24 -0.66 5.77
CA ILE A 98 -13.09 0.01 6.78
C ILE A 98 -14.23 -0.90 7.22
N GLY A 99 -14.94 -1.52 6.28
CA GLY A 99 -16.03 -2.45 6.58
C GLY A 99 -15.57 -3.65 7.41
N ALA A 100 -14.47 -4.27 7.04
CA ALA A 100 -13.88 -5.38 7.81
C ALA A 100 -13.49 -4.95 9.24
N ALA A 101 -12.89 -3.76 9.39
CA ALA A 101 -12.55 -3.24 10.70
C ALA A 101 -13.78 -3.02 11.59
N ARG A 102 -14.89 -2.49 11.04
CA ARG A 102 -16.16 -2.31 11.77
C ARG A 102 -16.74 -3.65 12.22
N ILE A 103 -16.87 -4.62 11.31
CA ILE A 103 -17.39 -5.96 11.64
C ILE A 103 -16.55 -6.61 12.74
N THR A 104 -15.23 -6.55 12.61
CA THR A 104 -14.32 -7.12 13.62
C THR A 104 -14.51 -6.42 14.98
N LYS A 105 -14.63 -5.08 14.99
CA LYS A 105 -14.85 -4.34 16.23
C LYS A 105 -16.19 -4.66 16.90
N GLU A 106 -17.26 -4.77 16.11
CA GLU A 106 -18.56 -5.19 16.62
C GLU A 106 -18.51 -6.60 17.24
N MET A 107 -17.82 -7.52 16.57
CA MET A 107 -17.60 -8.87 17.09
C MET A 107 -16.80 -8.85 18.42
N LEU A 108 -15.69 -8.12 18.49
CA LEU A 108 -14.88 -7.99 19.69
C LEU A 108 -15.69 -7.38 20.85
N ASN A 109 -16.48 -6.36 20.59
CA ASN A 109 -17.37 -5.74 21.58
C ASN A 109 -18.46 -6.71 22.05
N GLY A 110 -19.06 -7.47 21.14
CA GLY A 110 -20.08 -8.49 21.47
C GLY A 110 -19.56 -9.57 22.42
N PHE A 111 -18.27 -9.90 22.33
CA PHE A 111 -17.61 -10.84 23.25
C PHE A 111 -16.90 -10.16 24.43
N SER A 112 -17.08 -8.85 24.61
CA SER A 112 -16.43 -8.06 25.66
C SER A 112 -14.90 -8.17 25.68
N LEU A 113 -14.28 -8.30 24.49
CA LEU A 113 -12.85 -8.42 24.33
C LEU A 113 -12.21 -7.03 24.28
N SER A 114 -11.44 -6.68 25.30
CA SER A 114 -10.78 -5.39 25.46
C SER A 114 -9.26 -5.47 25.43
N GLY A 115 -8.71 -6.69 25.46
CA GLY A 115 -7.26 -6.93 25.45
C GLY A 115 -6.62 -6.65 24.09
N ASN A 116 -5.30 -6.59 24.11
CA ASN A 116 -4.49 -6.44 22.91
C ASN A 116 -4.36 -7.77 22.16
N SER A 117 -4.05 -7.70 20.87
CA SER A 117 -3.79 -8.89 20.07
C SER A 117 -2.41 -9.49 20.33
N SER A 118 -2.35 -10.81 20.22
CA SER A 118 -1.12 -11.59 20.20
C SER A 118 -1.10 -12.47 18.96
N TYR A 119 0.00 -12.42 18.21
CA TYR A 119 0.21 -13.24 17.01
C TYR A 119 1.06 -14.44 17.38
N MET A 120 0.54 -15.61 17.10
CA MET A 120 1.17 -16.88 17.46
C MET A 120 1.75 -17.55 16.22
N PRO A 121 2.98 -18.07 16.31
CA PRO A 121 3.57 -18.86 15.23
C PRO A 121 2.85 -20.19 15.06
N ALA A 122 3.03 -20.83 13.90
CA ALA A 122 2.54 -22.17 13.61
C ALA A 122 3.31 -23.22 14.44
N LYS A 123 2.96 -23.37 15.71
CA LYS A 123 3.58 -24.30 16.68
C LYS A 123 2.52 -24.87 17.65
N HIS A 124 2.89 -25.87 18.41
CA HIS A 124 2.10 -26.40 19.54
C HIS A 124 0.65 -26.77 19.18
N GLY A 125 0.44 -27.39 18.00
CA GLY A 125 -0.89 -27.81 17.54
C GLY A 125 -1.58 -26.81 16.61
N LEU A 126 -0.98 -25.65 16.38
CA LEU A 126 -1.42 -24.72 15.33
C LEU A 126 -0.67 -25.04 14.02
N THR A 127 -1.40 -25.28 12.95
CA THR A 127 -0.83 -25.53 11.60
C THR A 127 -0.52 -24.23 10.86
N LYS A 128 -1.12 -23.13 11.31
CA LYS A 128 -0.95 -21.77 10.75
C LYS A 128 -0.80 -20.75 11.86
N GLU A 129 -0.27 -19.59 11.51
CA GLU A 129 -0.27 -18.45 12.42
C GLU A 129 -1.70 -18.04 12.74
N LYS A 130 -1.92 -17.74 14.01
CA LYS A 130 -3.21 -17.26 14.51
C LYS A 130 -3.03 -15.93 15.26
N MET A 131 -4.08 -15.16 15.30
CA MET A 131 -4.20 -13.97 16.13
C MET A 131 -5.16 -14.25 17.27
N PHE A 132 -4.75 -13.99 18.49
CA PHE A 132 -5.56 -14.15 19.68
C PHE A 132 -5.87 -12.80 20.31
N VAL A 133 -7.14 -12.52 20.55
CA VAL A 133 -7.59 -11.31 21.24
C VAL A 133 -8.31 -11.72 22.52
N THR A 134 -7.90 -11.13 23.64
CA THR A 134 -8.34 -11.52 24.96
C THR A 134 -9.27 -10.50 25.61
N THR A 135 -9.84 -10.87 26.74
CA THR A 135 -10.61 -9.95 27.60
C THR A 135 -9.73 -8.99 28.41
N ALA A 136 -8.42 -9.28 28.56
CA ALA A 136 -7.48 -8.50 29.35
C ALA A 136 -6.14 -8.29 28.63
N SER A 137 -5.48 -7.16 28.88
CA SER A 137 -4.22 -6.78 28.20
C SER A 137 -3.02 -7.69 28.58
N ASN A 138 -3.02 -8.29 29.76
CA ASN A 138 -1.94 -9.17 30.24
C ASN A 138 -2.38 -10.64 30.23
N ALA A 139 -2.71 -11.13 29.04
CA ALA A 139 -3.22 -12.47 28.87
C ALA A 139 -2.16 -13.56 29.11
N VAL A 140 -2.53 -14.60 29.83
CA VAL A 140 -1.78 -15.85 29.89
C VAL A 140 -2.40 -16.80 28.87
N ILE A 141 -1.61 -17.21 27.88
CA ILE A 141 -2.02 -18.09 26.81
C ILE A 141 -1.15 -19.34 26.83
N PRO A 142 -1.56 -20.40 27.55
CA PRO A 142 -0.82 -21.64 27.51
C PRO A 142 -0.96 -22.33 26.15
N PRO A 143 0.12 -22.85 25.57
CA PRO A 143 0.09 -23.48 24.22
C PRO A 143 -0.92 -24.63 24.15
N SER A 144 -1.08 -25.40 25.21
CA SER A 144 -2.01 -26.54 25.26
C SER A 144 -3.49 -26.16 25.24
N ALA A 145 -3.82 -24.86 25.41
CA ALA A 145 -5.20 -24.37 25.38
C ALA A 145 -5.70 -24.00 23.98
N LEU A 146 -4.84 -24.03 22.97
CA LEU A 146 -5.16 -23.59 21.63
C LEU A 146 -5.03 -24.75 20.61
N SER A 147 -5.95 -24.77 19.66
CA SER A 147 -5.92 -25.67 18.48
C SER A 147 -6.50 -24.92 17.28
N ASP A 148 -6.24 -25.42 16.07
CA ASP A 148 -6.73 -24.79 14.84
C ASP A 148 -8.26 -24.69 14.77
N ASP A 149 -8.97 -25.62 15.41
CA ASP A 149 -10.44 -25.67 15.42
C ASP A 149 -11.06 -24.80 16.52
N LEU A 150 -10.23 -24.24 17.41
CA LEU A 150 -10.71 -23.42 18.51
C LEU A 150 -10.91 -21.98 18.03
N ILE A 151 -12.13 -21.50 18.08
CA ILE A 151 -12.45 -20.08 17.80
C ILE A 151 -12.57 -19.30 19.12
N LEU A 152 -13.21 -19.87 20.12
CA LEU A 152 -13.46 -19.23 21.41
C LEU A 152 -12.77 -20.01 22.52
N SER A 153 -11.83 -19.39 23.21
CA SER A 153 -11.21 -19.95 24.41
C SER A 153 -12.01 -19.51 25.63
N PRO A 154 -12.57 -20.46 26.40
CA PRO A 154 -13.36 -20.14 27.59
C PRO A 154 -12.53 -19.73 28.79
N GLY A 155 -11.20 -19.74 28.71
CA GLY A 155 -10.33 -19.37 29.84
C GLY A 155 -10.25 -20.43 30.93
N LYS A 156 -10.24 -21.73 30.59
CA LYS A 156 -10.01 -22.83 31.54
C LYS A 156 -8.53 -22.95 31.88
N ASP A 157 -8.25 -23.58 33.00
CA ASP A 157 -6.87 -23.92 33.46
C ASP A 157 -5.93 -22.72 33.59
N GLY A 158 -6.45 -21.58 34.04
CA GLY A 158 -5.67 -20.36 34.24
C GLY A 158 -5.36 -19.58 32.96
N SER A 159 -5.89 -20.00 31.81
CA SER A 159 -5.82 -19.22 30.56
C SER A 159 -6.80 -18.06 30.58
N THR A 160 -6.48 -17.01 29.85
CA THR A 160 -7.38 -15.87 29.69
C THR A 160 -8.42 -16.15 28.59
N PRO A 161 -9.72 -15.86 28.83
CA PRO A 161 -10.74 -15.97 27.79
C PRO A 161 -10.43 -15.09 26.59
N GLY A 162 -10.72 -15.58 25.39
CA GLY A 162 -10.46 -14.81 24.17
C GLY A 162 -10.91 -15.53 22.92
N ILE A 163 -10.69 -14.87 21.79
CA ILE A 163 -11.02 -15.37 20.46
C ILE A 163 -9.75 -15.60 19.65
N LEU A 164 -9.69 -16.74 18.98
CA LEU A 164 -8.62 -17.14 18.09
C LEU A 164 -9.07 -16.96 16.62
N LEU A 165 -8.39 -16.12 15.89
CA LEU A 165 -8.72 -15.75 14.52
C LEU A 165 -7.54 -15.99 13.59
N GLU A 166 -7.83 -16.21 12.30
CA GLU A 166 -6.81 -16.07 11.28
C GLU A 166 -6.45 -14.58 11.14
N PRO A 167 -5.15 -14.21 11.14
CA PRO A 167 -4.76 -12.82 10.95
C PRO A 167 -5.24 -12.27 9.62
N SER A 168 -5.78 -11.06 9.60
CA SER A 168 -6.27 -10.42 8.36
C SER A 168 -5.17 -10.28 7.28
N GLY A 169 -3.91 -10.23 7.68
CA GLY A 169 -2.74 -10.15 6.82
C GLY A 169 -2.16 -11.50 6.38
N PHE A 170 -2.70 -12.62 6.86
CA PHE A 170 -2.17 -13.96 6.56
C PHE A 170 -2.15 -14.28 5.06
N GLY A 171 -3.26 -14.02 4.37
CA GLY A 171 -3.36 -14.24 2.92
C GLY A 171 -2.38 -13.37 2.11
N LEU A 172 -2.16 -12.13 2.54
CA LEU A 172 -1.18 -11.24 1.92
C LEU A 172 0.25 -11.76 2.12
N LEU A 173 0.59 -12.21 3.33
CA LEU A 173 1.89 -12.79 3.64
C LEU A 173 2.16 -14.05 2.80
N SER A 174 1.19 -14.95 2.73
CA SER A 174 1.29 -16.18 1.93
C SER A 174 1.47 -15.90 0.44
N ARG A 175 0.84 -14.83 -0.06
CA ARG A 175 1.03 -14.36 -1.42
C ARG A 175 2.44 -13.83 -1.66
N VAL A 176 2.96 -13.02 -0.75
CA VAL A 176 4.34 -12.51 -0.81
C VAL A 176 5.36 -13.64 -0.86
N GLU A 177 5.24 -14.64 0.03
CA GLU A 177 6.14 -15.79 0.04
C GLU A 177 6.08 -16.59 -1.26
N LYS A 178 4.87 -16.78 -1.79
CA LYS A 178 4.69 -17.48 -3.08
C LYS A 178 5.26 -16.70 -4.26
N GLU A 179 5.08 -15.39 -4.33
CA GLU A 179 5.58 -14.55 -5.43
C GLU A 179 7.11 -14.44 -5.42
N LEU A 180 7.73 -14.49 -4.24
CA LEU A 180 9.18 -14.40 -4.08
C LEU A 180 9.87 -15.76 -3.96
N ASP A 181 9.12 -16.87 -4.01
CA ASP A 181 9.60 -18.23 -3.75
C ASP A 181 10.45 -18.31 -2.46
N ALA A 182 9.96 -17.66 -1.40
CA ALA A 182 10.64 -17.50 -0.13
C ALA A 182 9.82 -18.06 1.01
N THR A 183 10.49 -18.52 2.06
CA THR A 183 9.84 -18.87 3.33
C THR A 183 10.42 -18.03 4.44
N LEU A 184 9.54 -17.47 5.26
CA LEU A 184 9.94 -16.65 6.42
C LEU A 184 10.05 -17.45 7.70
N ALA A 185 9.63 -18.70 7.73
CA ALA A 185 9.64 -19.51 8.95
C ALA A 185 11.05 -19.63 9.56
N GLY A 186 11.26 -19.06 10.74
CA GLY A 186 12.53 -19.10 11.47
C GLY A 186 13.67 -18.27 10.84
N SER A 187 13.38 -17.41 9.86
CA SER A 187 14.40 -16.65 9.13
C SER A 187 14.95 -15.42 9.89
N GLY A 188 14.28 -15.02 10.96
CA GLY A 188 14.59 -13.81 11.72
C GLY A 188 13.94 -12.54 11.17
N LEU A 189 13.84 -11.51 12.03
CA LEU A 189 13.11 -10.26 11.70
C LEU A 189 13.77 -9.47 10.57
N GLU A 190 15.09 -9.45 10.49
CA GLU A 190 15.83 -8.74 9.44
C GLU A 190 15.53 -9.32 8.05
N THR A 191 15.56 -10.65 7.91
CA THR A 191 15.19 -11.32 6.66
C THR A 191 13.73 -11.09 6.31
N ALA A 192 12.83 -11.11 7.30
CA ALA A 192 11.42 -10.80 7.09
C ALA A 192 11.23 -9.37 6.59
N GLU A 193 11.93 -8.39 7.17
CA GLU A 193 11.88 -7.01 6.72
C GLU A 193 12.35 -6.87 5.26
N GLY A 194 13.47 -7.52 4.91
CA GLY A 194 13.97 -7.55 3.53
C GLY A 194 12.98 -8.15 2.54
N THR A 195 12.40 -9.31 2.87
CA THR A 195 11.42 -10.01 2.01
C THR A 195 10.14 -9.17 1.83
N LEU A 196 9.68 -8.51 2.88
CA LEU A 196 8.46 -7.71 2.86
C LEU A 196 8.61 -6.34 2.16
N GLN A 197 9.81 -5.96 1.68
CA GLN A 197 10.00 -4.73 0.88
C GLN A 197 9.11 -4.68 -0.37
N ILE A 198 8.59 -5.82 -0.83
CA ILE A 198 7.59 -5.88 -1.91
C ILE A 198 6.31 -5.11 -1.57
N LEU A 199 5.93 -5.01 -0.28
CA LEU A 199 4.77 -4.22 0.18
C LEU A 199 4.97 -2.73 -0.11
N LYS A 200 6.23 -2.27 -0.12
CA LYS A 200 6.64 -0.92 -0.42
C LYS A 200 6.83 -0.71 -1.93
N HIS A 201 7.69 -1.51 -2.55
CA HIS A 201 8.13 -1.29 -3.93
C HIS A 201 7.24 -1.95 -4.98
N GLY A 202 6.63 -3.08 -4.65
CA GLY A 202 5.77 -3.84 -5.57
C GLY A 202 4.29 -3.43 -5.45
N TYR A 203 3.75 -3.47 -4.23
CA TYR A 203 2.33 -3.24 -4.02
C TYR A 203 1.97 -1.78 -3.70
N GLY A 204 2.95 -0.93 -3.36
CA GLY A 204 2.71 0.47 -3.04
C GLY A 204 1.80 0.71 -1.82
N MET A 205 1.65 -0.29 -0.96
CA MET A 205 0.78 -0.22 0.22
C MET A 205 1.38 0.63 1.32
N MET A 206 2.70 0.55 1.48
CA MET A 206 3.46 1.24 2.52
C MET A 206 4.51 2.13 1.87
N LYS A 207 4.78 3.27 2.51
CA LYS A 207 5.89 4.13 2.13
C LYS A 207 7.18 3.63 2.77
N ASP A 208 7.07 3.18 4.04
CA ASP A 208 8.19 2.63 4.78
C ASP A 208 7.72 1.78 5.97
N PHE A 209 8.55 0.83 6.40
CA PHE A 209 8.38 0.11 7.65
C PHE A 209 9.72 -0.45 8.13
N HIS A 210 9.89 -0.55 9.45
CA HIS A 210 11.11 -1.06 10.07
C HIS A 210 10.81 -1.76 11.39
N PHE A 211 11.49 -2.88 11.62
CA PHE A 211 11.62 -3.50 12.93
C PHE A 211 12.90 -3.02 13.60
N LYS A 212 12.80 -2.53 14.82
CA LYS A 212 13.94 -2.06 15.59
C LYS A 212 13.87 -2.57 17.03
N GLU A 213 14.92 -3.16 17.49
CA GLU A 213 15.01 -3.52 18.91
C GLU A 213 15.38 -2.28 19.75
N ARG A 214 14.63 -2.07 20.83
CA ARG A 214 14.82 -0.98 21.76
C ARG A 214 14.48 -1.42 23.17
N GLU A 215 15.44 -1.36 24.10
CA GLU A 215 15.23 -1.68 25.53
C GLU A 215 14.63 -3.07 25.75
N GLY A 216 15.05 -4.06 24.98
CA GLY A 216 14.55 -5.45 25.06
C GLY A 216 13.15 -5.68 24.48
N LYS A 217 12.58 -4.67 23.82
CA LYS A 217 11.31 -4.74 23.08
C LYS A 217 11.55 -4.52 21.60
N THR A 218 10.70 -5.08 20.78
CA THR A 218 10.72 -4.81 19.34
C THR A 218 9.73 -3.70 19.00
N VAL A 219 10.19 -2.68 18.32
CA VAL A 219 9.37 -1.58 17.84
C VAL A 219 9.17 -1.75 16.32
N LEU A 220 7.93 -1.86 15.88
CA LEU A 220 7.57 -1.83 14.47
C LEU A 220 6.99 -0.46 14.13
N ARG A 221 7.67 0.27 13.25
CA ARG A 221 7.18 1.52 12.69
C ARG A 221 6.65 1.26 11.28
N VAL A 222 5.45 1.74 10.99
CA VAL A 222 4.81 1.62 9.67
C VAL A 222 4.38 2.98 9.18
N GLU A 223 4.82 3.38 8.00
CA GLU A 223 4.38 4.59 7.30
C GLU A 223 3.58 4.18 6.06
N TYR A 224 2.32 4.57 6.00
CA TYR A 224 1.41 4.16 4.93
C TYR A 224 1.53 5.04 3.69
N ALA A 225 1.21 4.44 2.52
CA ALA A 225 1.07 5.10 1.23
C ALA A 225 -0.32 4.87 0.64
N GLY A 226 -0.52 3.77 -0.08
CA GLY A 226 -1.74 3.51 -0.85
C GLY A 226 -3.03 3.36 -0.03
N LEU A 227 -2.95 2.86 1.21
CA LEU A 227 -4.10 2.65 2.10
C LEU A 227 -4.19 3.69 3.22
N LEU A 228 -3.51 4.83 3.08
CA LEU A 228 -3.45 5.84 4.12
C LEU A 228 -4.82 6.44 4.44
N GLY A 229 -5.67 6.62 3.43
CA GLY A 229 -7.04 7.12 3.60
C GLY A 229 -7.86 6.25 4.53
N ALA A 230 -7.94 4.97 4.23
CA ALA A 230 -8.66 3.99 5.04
C ALA A 230 -8.04 3.82 6.43
N CYS A 231 -6.70 3.79 6.54
CA CYS A 231 -6.03 3.70 7.83
C CYS A 231 -6.37 4.90 8.74
N ARG A 232 -6.43 6.12 8.20
CA ARG A 232 -6.85 7.31 8.95
C ARG A 232 -8.30 7.25 9.39
N GLU A 233 -9.19 6.81 8.51
CA GLU A 233 -10.61 6.68 8.81
C GLU A 233 -10.85 5.64 9.92
N VAL A 234 -10.25 4.45 9.80
CA VAL A 234 -10.34 3.39 10.82
C VAL A 234 -9.83 3.90 12.18
N ARG A 235 -8.69 4.59 12.22
CA ARG A 235 -8.14 5.12 13.48
C ARG A 235 -9.02 6.21 14.10
N LYS A 236 -9.70 7.00 13.28
CA LYS A 236 -10.61 8.04 13.74
C LYS A 236 -11.90 7.48 14.32
N GLU A 237 -12.51 6.52 13.61
CA GLU A 237 -13.78 5.92 14.01
C GLU A 237 -13.63 4.80 15.06
N LEU A 238 -12.54 4.06 14.99
CA LEU A 238 -12.29 2.84 15.76
C LEU A 238 -10.86 2.87 16.37
N PRO A 239 -10.57 3.77 17.30
CA PRO A 239 -9.20 4.03 17.79
C PRO A 239 -8.49 2.81 18.37
N ASP A 240 -9.24 1.88 19.00
CA ASP A 240 -8.69 0.66 19.60
C ASP A 240 -8.38 -0.44 18.58
N THR A 241 -8.86 -0.33 17.35
CA THR A 241 -8.72 -1.40 16.36
C THR A 241 -7.25 -1.72 16.08
N CYS A 242 -6.37 -0.71 16.02
CA CYS A 242 -4.94 -0.96 15.81
C CYS A 242 -4.27 -1.76 16.94
N ARG A 243 -4.87 -1.82 18.13
CA ARG A 243 -4.40 -2.61 19.28
C ARG A 243 -4.95 -4.03 19.26
N GLN A 244 -6.19 -4.20 18.84
CA GLN A 244 -6.97 -5.42 18.97
C GLN A 244 -7.00 -6.25 17.69
N ALA A 245 -7.24 -5.62 16.54
CA ALA A 245 -7.36 -6.30 15.26
C ALA A 245 -6.83 -5.38 14.14
N GLN A 246 -5.58 -5.53 13.84
CA GLN A 246 -4.88 -4.69 12.88
C GLN A 246 -5.41 -4.90 11.46
N CYS A 247 -5.34 -3.83 10.66
CA CYS A 247 -5.66 -3.89 9.24
C CYS A 247 -4.69 -4.81 8.48
N ILE A 248 -5.05 -5.19 7.27
CA ILE A 248 -4.33 -6.17 6.44
C ILE A 248 -2.82 -5.90 6.35
N GLY A 249 -2.40 -4.65 6.22
CA GLY A 249 -0.98 -4.31 6.11
C GLY A 249 -0.22 -4.52 7.42
N CYS A 250 -0.69 -3.94 8.54
CA CYS A 250 -0.06 -4.13 9.85
C CYS A 250 -0.14 -5.60 10.30
N SER A 251 -1.29 -6.25 10.09
CA SER A 251 -1.45 -7.66 10.41
C SER A 251 -0.48 -8.55 9.61
N CYS A 252 -0.20 -8.24 8.34
CA CYS A 252 0.79 -8.95 7.54
C CYS A 252 2.19 -8.85 8.17
N LEU A 253 2.62 -7.64 8.58
CA LEU A 253 3.91 -7.43 9.22
C LEU A 253 4.02 -8.16 10.57
N LEU A 254 2.97 -8.11 11.40
CA LEU A 254 2.94 -8.77 12.70
C LEU A 254 2.91 -10.30 12.57
N THR A 255 2.17 -10.83 11.59
CA THR A 255 2.16 -12.27 11.27
C THR A 255 3.55 -12.71 10.79
N ALA A 256 4.19 -11.92 9.93
CA ALA A 256 5.54 -12.20 9.47
C ALA A 256 6.56 -12.17 10.62
N ALA A 257 6.41 -11.24 11.55
CA ALA A 257 7.27 -11.19 12.74
C ALA A 257 7.12 -12.47 13.60
N ALA A 258 5.88 -12.96 13.80
CA ALA A 258 5.64 -14.21 14.51
C ALA A 258 6.23 -15.42 13.76
N ARG A 259 6.02 -15.51 12.44
CA ARG A 259 6.56 -16.57 11.58
C ARG A 259 8.08 -16.57 11.56
N ALA A 260 8.69 -15.41 11.34
CA ALA A 260 10.13 -15.28 11.18
C ALA A 260 10.90 -15.49 12.50
N SER A 261 10.38 -14.96 13.61
CA SER A 261 11.00 -15.16 14.92
C SER A 261 10.68 -16.52 15.53
N GLY A 262 9.59 -17.17 15.11
CA GLY A 262 9.05 -18.37 15.75
C GLY A 262 8.59 -18.13 17.19
N LYS A 263 8.32 -16.88 17.56
CA LYS A 263 7.89 -16.43 18.90
C LYS A 263 6.46 -15.88 18.84
N MET A 264 5.78 -15.88 19.97
CA MET A 264 4.54 -15.13 20.12
C MET A 264 4.86 -13.63 20.12
N VAL A 265 4.17 -12.88 19.26
CA VAL A 265 4.31 -11.43 19.13
C VAL A 265 3.08 -10.76 19.73
N SER A 266 3.20 -10.19 20.92
CA SER A 266 2.12 -9.48 21.59
C SER A 266 2.23 -7.97 21.34
N VAL A 267 1.14 -7.34 20.94
CA VAL A 267 1.05 -5.88 20.84
C VAL A 267 0.87 -5.31 22.24
N GLU A 268 1.83 -4.55 22.74
CA GLU A 268 1.73 -3.91 24.06
C GLU A 268 1.14 -2.51 23.95
N GLU A 269 1.65 -1.72 23.01
CA GLU A 269 1.27 -0.33 22.85
C GLU A 269 1.22 0.05 21.37
N VAL A 270 0.34 0.99 21.03
CA VAL A 270 0.23 1.55 19.67
C VAL A 270 0.18 3.06 19.75
N ASP A 271 1.16 3.71 19.15
CA ASP A 271 1.21 5.16 18.99
C ASP A 271 0.78 5.52 17.55
N ASN A 272 -0.33 6.23 17.43
CA ASN A 272 -0.94 6.63 16.17
C ASN A 272 -0.59 8.08 15.84
N LYS A 273 0.34 8.28 14.89
CA LYS A 273 0.66 9.59 14.29
C LYS A 273 -0.08 9.79 12.98
N THR A 274 -0.01 10.98 12.40
CA THR A 274 -0.78 11.33 11.19
C THR A 274 -0.66 10.29 10.07
N ASP A 275 0.55 9.92 9.69
CA ASP A 275 0.85 9.02 8.57
C ASP A 275 1.59 7.75 9.00
N THR A 276 1.87 7.63 10.29
CA THR A 276 2.70 6.58 10.86
C THR A 276 1.96 5.91 12.01
N VAL A 277 2.11 4.60 12.09
CA VAL A 277 1.69 3.80 13.26
C VAL A 277 2.94 3.16 13.85
N VAL A 278 3.11 3.26 15.15
CA VAL A 278 4.24 2.65 15.87
C VAL A 278 3.69 1.64 16.85
N PHE A 279 4.12 0.40 16.72
CA PHE A 279 3.78 -0.69 17.63
C PHE A 279 4.97 -0.98 18.55
N THR A 280 4.72 -1.06 19.84
CA THR A 280 5.64 -1.67 20.80
C THR A 280 5.23 -3.12 20.97
N LEU A 281 6.13 -4.02 20.63
CA LEU A 281 5.90 -5.46 20.57
C LEU A 281 6.72 -6.18 21.63
N ASN A 282 6.12 -7.19 22.22
CA ASN A 282 6.82 -8.11 23.10
C ASN A 282 6.89 -9.48 22.42
N LEU A 283 8.09 -9.95 22.19
CA LEU A 283 8.38 -11.25 21.58
C LEU A 283 8.75 -12.24 22.69
N ARG A 284 7.92 -13.24 22.86
CA ARG A 284 8.10 -14.28 23.90
C ARG A 284 8.17 -15.65 23.28
N ASP A 285 8.98 -16.52 23.87
CA ASP A 285 8.91 -17.94 23.55
C ASP A 285 7.53 -18.47 23.96
N TRP A 286 6.95 -19.25 23.07
CA TRP A 286 5.60 -19.78 23.22
C TRP A 286 5.53 -21.22 22.82
#